data_ba302c67a4b796cbebff63a276bcb8e6
#
_entry.id   ba302c67a4b796cbebff63a276bcb8e6
#
_cell.length_a   1.000
_cell.length_b   1.000
_cell.length_c   1.000
_cell.angle_alpha   90.00
_cell.angle_beta   90.00
_cell.angle_gamma   90.00
#
_symmetry.space_group_name_H-M   'P 1'
#
loop_
_entity.id
_entity.type
_entity.pdbx_description
1 polymer ?
#
loop_
_entity_poly.entity_id
_entity_poly.type
_entity_poly.pdbx_seq_one_letter_code
_entity_poly.pdbx_strand_id
1 'polypeptide(L)'
;MNLTHLFDLTFRERRNATALEFEGATYTFGEIDDRSNRLAQLFARRGLKPGDRLAVYLSNCVEMIDTYLACIKLGVIFVPINILYRDREMAHILRDAEPAAVVSDGQFDAPAAIWRPSDLTREAAELPPYRPDLLIDGDDPAGIIYTSGTTGLSKGAVLSHNNFAANAINLLACWQITAADRFLLALPLFHVHALGNGLHCWLASGCRMRLLPRFEHQKAEAVFLDFHPSLFFGVPTIYVRLLDFSGEAAREIGGFMRLFVSGSAPLPAQVLEDFRGRFGHTILERYGMSETLMNISNPYSGERRPGSIGLPLPGVSVRIVDSEIQLKGPNVFSGYWRRDDATRAAFVDGWFRTGDLAERAPDGYYTLCGRKSDLIISGGFNIYPREIEEFLLEQDEVAEAAVVGASDPVRGEVPVAYVVLKTSLDCAELEARCREKLASFKIPRAFHRIEQLPRNAMGKIQKHLLPPVR
;
A
#
# COMPACT_ATOMS: atom_id res chain seq x y z
N MET A 1 -21.23 8.59 1.03
CA MET A 1 -20.55 9.93 1.05
C MET A 1 -19.71 10.08 -0.21
N ASN A 2 -19.90 11.13 -0.98
CA ASN A 2 -19.06 11.41 -2.14
C ASN A 2 -17.67 11.94 -1.67
N LEU A 3 -16.57 11.42 -2.21
CA LEU A 3 -15.21 11.86 -1.89
C LEU A 3 -14.97 13.35 -2.16
N THR A 4 -15.58 13.90 -3.20
CA THR A 4 -15.42 15.32 -3.52
C THR A 4 -15.92 16.21 -2.39
N HIS A 5 -17.01 15.83 -1.71
CA HIS A 5 -17.53 16.58 -0.56
C HIS A 5 -16.58 16.54 0.63
N LEU A 6 -15.82 15.45 0.80
CA LEU A 6 -14.79 15.36 1.85
C LEU A 6 -13.65 16.37 1.61
N PHE A 7 -13.30 16.61 0.35
CA PHE A 7 -12.19 17.52 -0.03
C PHE A 7 -12.64 18.98 -0.22
N ASP A 8 -13.94 19.23 -0.41
CA ASP A 8 -14.48 20.57 -0.72
C ASP A 8 -14.19 21.60 0.38
N LEU A 9 -14.20 21.21 1.66
CA LEU A 9 -13.84 22.11 2.75
C LEU A 9 -12.41 22.61 2.57
N THR A 10 -11.48 21.72 2.30
CA THR A 10 -10.08 22.08 2.07
C THR A 10 -9.92 22.99 0.84
N PHE A 11 -10.53 22.63 -0.28
CA PHE A 11 -10.45 23.42 -1.50
C PHE A 11 -11.02 24.83 -1.35
N ARG A 12 -12.04 25.01 -0.50
CA ARG A 12 -12.67 26.33 -0.25
C ARG A 12 -11.94 27.12 0.82
N GLU A 13 -11.71 26.53 1.98
CA GLU A 13 -11.15 27.24 3.14
C GLU A 13 -9.64 27.52 2.98
N ARG A 14 -8.93 26.62 2.29
CA ARG A 14 -7.47 26.70 2.13
C ARG A 14 -7.03 26.99 0.69
N ARG A 15 -7.91 27.57 -0.11
CA ARG A 15 -7.70 27.80 -1.54
C ARG A 15 -6.32 28.39 -1.89
N ASN A 16 -5.85 29.37 -1.10
CA ASN A 16 -4.59 30.08 -1.32
C ASN A 16 -3.40 29.48 -0.55
N ALA A 17 -3.63 28.43 0.26
CA ALA A 17 -2.55 27.78 0.99
C ALA A 17 -1.74 26.87 0.04
N THR A 18 -0.44 26.79 0.29
CA THR A 18 0.44 25.83 -0.37
C THR A 18 -0.05 24.40 -0.10
N ALA A 19 -0.41 23.68 -1.15
CA ALA A 19 -0.92 22.33 -1.11
C ALA A 19 0.17 21.30 -1.41
N LEU A 20 0.82 21.46 -2.56
CA LEU A 20 1.70 20.47 -3.17
C LEU A 20 3.01 21.09 -3.61
N GLU A 21 4.10 20.38 -3.33
CA GLU A 21 5.41 20.61 -3.95
C GLU A 21 5.79 19.39 -4.78
N PHE A 22 6.19 19.62 -6.02
CA PHE A 22 6.66 18.57 -6.92
C PHE A 22 7.74 19.10 -7.85
N GLU A 23 8.94 18.51 -7.83
CA GLU A 23 10.08 18.84 -8.70
C GLU A 23 10.39 20.36 -8.80
N GLY A 24 10.35 21.04 -7.65
CA GLY A 24 10.64 22.48 -7.54
C GLY A 24 9.44 23.39 -7.85
N ALA A 25 8.35 22.86 -8.40
CA ALA A 25 7.10 23.61 -8.55
C ALA A 25 6.24 23.52 -7.29
N THR A 26 5.45 24.57 -7.05
CA THR A 26 4.54 24.66 -5.91
C THR A 26 3.14 24.98 -6.41
N TYR A 27 2.14 24.32 -5.84
CA TYR A 27 0.73 24.48 -6.18
C TYR A 27 -0.08 24.77 -4.93
N THR A 28 -1.06 25.64 -5.04
CA THR A 28 -2.08 25.90 -4.02
C THR A 28 -3.24 24.89 -4.13
N PHE A 29 -4.06 24.75 -3.08
CA PHE A 29 -5.28 23.94 -3.15
C PHE A 29 -6.25 24.46 -4.23
N GLY A 30 -6.32 25.77 -4.42
CA GLY A 30 -7.14 26.37 -5.48
C GLY A 30 -6.66 25.99 -6.87
N GLU A 31 -5.34 25.99 -7.13
CA GLU A 31 -4.80 25.58 -8.42
C GLU A 31 -5.04 24.10 -8.70
N ILE A 32 -4.88 23.23 -7.69
CA ILE A 32 -5.19 21.78 -7.83
C ILE A 32 -6.68 21.58 -8.12
N ASP A 33 -7.57 22.31 -7.42
CA ASP A 33 -9.02 22.24 -7.68
C ASP A 33 -9.37 22.70 -9.09
N ASP A 34 -8.86 23.88 -9.52
CA ASP A 34 -9.11 24.46 -10.83
C ASP A 34 -8.60 23.57 -11.98
N ARG A 35 -7.37 23.02 -11.84
CA ARG A 35 -6.77 22.10 -12.81
C ARG A 35 -7.65 20.85 -12.99
N SER A 36 -8.03 20.23 -11.91
CA SER A 36 -8.86 19.02 -11.95
C SER A 36 -10.30 19.28 -12.40
N ASN A 37 -10.87 20.46 -12.12
CA ASN A 37 -12.18 20.88 -12.64
C ASN A 37 -12.16 21.04 -14.16
N ARG A 38 -11.14 21.74 -14.68
CA ARG A 38 -10.93 21.90 -16.13
C ARG A 38 -10.74 20.56 -16.83
N LEU A 39 -9.95 19.67 -16.21
CA LEU A 39 -9.71 18.34 -16.75
C LEU A 39 -10.98 17.47 -16.75
N ALA A 40 -11.83 17.56 -15.72
CA ALA A 40 -13.13 16.88 -15.68
C ALA A 40 -14.04 17.36 -16.83
N GLN A 41 -14.04 18.67 -17.14
CA GLN A 41 -14.77 19.18 -18.27
C GLN A 41 -14.22 18.71 -19.62
N LEU A 42 -12.89 18.64 -19.75
CA LEU A 42 -12.24 18.08 -20.96
C LEU A 42 -12.66 16.60 -21.14
N PHE A 43 -12.65 15.83 -20.08
CA PHE A 43 -13.07 14.41 -20.12
C PHE A 43 -14.54 14.29 -20.56
N ALA A 44 -15.44 15.11 -20.02
CA ALA A 44 -16.83 15.13 -20.44
C ALA A 44 -16.98 15.51 -21.93
N ARG A 45 -16.23 16.51 -22.41
CA ARG A 45 -16.21 16.90 -23.84
C ARG A 45 -15.64 15.81 -24.75
N ARG A 46 -14.72 14.98 -24.25
CA ARG A 46 -14.18 13.80 -24.94
C ARG A 46 -15.10 12.58 -24.85
N GLY A 47 -16.27 12.73 -24.24
CA GLY A 47 -17.33 11.73 -24.22
C GLY A 47 -17.31 10.79 -23.03
N LEU A 48 -16.44 10.97 -22.03
CA LEU A 48 -16.46 10.19 -20.80
C LEU A 48 -17.74 10.50 -19.99
N LYS A 49 -18.34 9.48 -19.45
CA LYS A 49 -19.58 9.52 -18.65
C LYS A 49 -19.38 8.86 -17.29
N PRO A 50 -20.23 9.16 -16.31
CA PRO A 50 -20.24 8.41 -15.05
C PRO A 50 -20.31 6.89 -15.30
N GLY A 51 -19.46 6.14 -14.58
CA GLY A 51 -19.32 4.68 -14.74
C GLY A 51 -18.32 4.22 -15.83
N ASP A 52 -17.84 5.10 -16.70
CA ASP A 52 -16.74 4.79 -17.60
C ASP A 52 -15.44 4.58 -16.82
N ARG A 53 -14.53 3.75 -17.33
CA ARG A 53 -13.22 3.50 -16.73
C ARG A 53 -12.17 4.29 -17.49
N LEU A 54 -11.30 4.97 -16.73
CA LEU A 54 -10.12 5.63 -17.26
C LEU A 54 -8.88 4.95 -16.69
N ALA A 55 -8.14 4.25 -17.52
CA ALA A 55 -6.88 3.63 -17.12
C ALA A 55 -5.78 4.69 -17.06
N VAL A 56 -4.91 4.61 -16.03
CA VAL A 56 -3.84 5.57 -15.84
C VAL A 56 -2.52 4.82 -15.58
N TYR A 57 -1.59 4.97 -16.51
CA TYR A 57 -0.26 4.35 -16.45
C TYR A 57 0.81 5.43 -16.38
N LEU A 58 0.99 6.01 -15.18
CA LEU A 58 1.88 7.13 -14.89
C LEU A 58 2.69 6.88 -13.62
N SER A 59 3.90 7.41 -13.59
CA SER A 59 4.65 7.60 -12.34
C SER A 59 3.97 8.68 -11.48
N ASN A 60 4.43 8.86 -10.24
CA ASN A 60 3.96 9.97 -9.43
C ASN A 60 4.24 11.30 -10.13
N CYS A 61 3.19 12.04 -10.41
CA CYS A 61 3.24 13.38 -11.00
C CYS A 61 1.97 14.16 -10.66
N VAL A 62 1.96 15.44 -10.93
CA VAL A 62 0.79 16.31 -10.68
C VAL A 62 -0.37 15.92 -11.57
N GLU A 63 -0.11 15.54 -12.81
CA GLU A 63 -1.11 15.12 -13.79
C GLU A 63 -1.86 13.85 -13.37
N MET A 64 -1.19 12.95 -12.61
CA MET A 64 -1.86 11.80 -12.03
C MET A 64 -2.86 12.21 -10.95
N ILE A 65 -2.53 13.20 -10.12
CA ILE A 65 -3.43 13.77 -9.12
C ILE A 65 -4.60 14.48 -9.81
N ASP A 66 -4.33 15.32 -10.79
CA ASP A 66 -5.36 16.01 -11.57
C ASP A 66 -6.33 15.04 -12.24
N THR A 67 -5.79 13.97 -12.85
CA THR A 67 -6.58 12.91 -13.51
C THR A 67 -7.46 12.17 -12.50
N TYR A 68 -6.90 11.79 -11.35
CA TYR A 68 -7.67 11.14 -10.29
C TYR A 68 -8.83 12.03 -9.81
N LEU A 69 -8.54 13.29 -9.48
CA LEU A 69 -9.54 14.25 -9.03
C LEU A 69 -10.61 14.51 -10.11
N ALA A 70 -10.20 14.63 -11.38
CA ALA A 70 -11.13 14.78 -12.50
C ALA A 70 -12.07 13.57 -12.64
N CYS A 71 -11.55 12.35 -12.48
CA CYS A 71 -12.35 11.13 -12.49
C CYS A 71 -13.41 11.14 -11.39
N ILE A 72 -13.05 11.36 -10.13
CA ILE A 72 -14.00 11.35 -9.01
C ILE A 72 -15.02 12.51 -9.08
N LYS A 73 -14.68 13.64 -9.74
CA LYS A 73 -15.57 14.77 -9.98
C LYS A 73 -16.57 14.51 -11.10
N LEU A 74 -16.24 13.64 -12.03
CA LEU A 74 -17.07 13.27 -13.18
C LEU A 74 -17.81 11.94 -12.99
N GLY A 75 -17.54 11.21 -11.89
CA GLY A 75 -18.08 9.86 -11.68
C GLY A 75 -17.44 8.79 -12.57
N VAL A 76 -16.27 9.08 -13.12
CA VAL A 76 -15.45 8.15 -13.92
C VAL A 76 -14.65 7.28 -12.97
N ILE A 77 -14.61 5.99 -13.25
CA ILE A 77 -13.87 5.01 -12.42
C ILE A 77 -12.39 5.08 -12.75
N PHE A 78 -11.59 5.44 -11.78
CA PHE A 78 -10.12 5.52 -11.90
C PHE A 78 -9.50 4.14 -11.83
N VAL A 79 -8.70 3.77 -12.84
CA VAL A 79 -8.02 2.47 -12.91
C VAL A 79 -6.49 2.68 -12.98
N PRO A 80 -5.82 2.83 -11.82
CA PRO A 80 -4.38 3.00 -11.81
C PRO A 80 -3.67 1.70 -12.14
N ILE A 81 -2.67 1.79 -13.03
CA ILE A 81 -1.86 0.65 -13.45
C ILE A 81 -0.44 0.81 -12.89
N ASN A 82 0.09 -0.25 -12.32
CA ASN A 82 1.45 -0.29 -11.84
C ASN A 82 2.45 -0.13 -12.98
N ILE A 83 3.30 0.89 -12.91
CA ILE A 83 4.31 1.22 -13.94
C ILE A 83 5.39 0.16 -14.14
N LEU A 84 5.49 -0.80 -13.25
CA LEU A 84 6.41 -1.94 -13.41
C LEU A 84 5.79 -3.11 -14.19
N TYR A 85 4.48 -3.07 -14.47
CA TYR A 85 3.83 -4.08 -15.28
C TYR A 85 4.31 -4.00 -16.73
N ARG A 86 4.38 -5.16 -17.36
CA ARG A 86 4.80 -5.35 -18.75
C ARG A 86 3.59 -5.71 -19.62
N ASP A 87 3.83 -5.94 -20.87
CA ASP A 87 2.80 -6.16 -21.90
C ASP A 87 1.72 -7.17 -21.49
N ARG A 88 2.11 -8.27 -20.83
CA ARG A 88 1.18 -9.32 -20.41
C ARG A 88 0.19 -8.86 -19.36
N GLU A 89 0.68 -8.20 -18.31
CA GLU A 89 -0.16 -7.67 -17.22
C GLU A 89 -1.00 -6.49 -17.72
N MET A 90 -0.39 -5.61 -18.51
CA MET A 90 -1.06 -4.47 -19.16
C MET A 90 -2.21 -4.94 -20.03
N ALA A 91 -1.95 -5.87 -20.96
CA ALA A 91 -2.97 -6.42 -21.86
C ALA A 91 -4.11 -7.12 -21.09
N HIS A 92 -3.81 -7.77 -19.95
CA HIS A 92 -4.84 -8.36 -19.11
C HIS A 92 -5.73 -7.28 -18.51
N ILE A 93 -5.13 -6.27 -17.83
CA ILE A 93 -5.88 -5.21 -17.14
C ILE A 93 -6.74 -4.40 -18.14
N LEU A 94 -6.17 -4.03 -19.27
CA LEU A 94 -6.90 -3.26 -20.29
C LEU A 94 -8.07 -4.03 -20.89
N ARG A 95 -7.93 -5.35 -21.10
CA ARG A 95 -9.04 -6.19 -21.56
C ARG A 95 -10.11 -6.41 -20.51
N ASP A 96 -9.74 -6.55 -19.23
CA ASP A 96 -10.68 -6.81 -18.14
C ASP A 96 -11.44 -5.54 -17.72
N ALA A 97 -10.73 -4.41 -17.59
CA ALA A 97 -11.32 -3.13 -17.24
C ALA A 97 -12.11 -2.48 -18.39
N GLU A 98 -11.76 -2.78 -19.66
CA GLU A 98 -12.32 -2.12 -20.85
C GLU A 98 -12.40 -0.59 -20.68
N PRO A 99 -11.27 0.10 -20.51
CA PRO A 99 -11.28 1.55 -20.29
C PRO A 99 -11.73 2.29 -21.55
N ALA A 100 -12.46 3.40 -21.39
CA ALA A 100 -12.83 4.28 -22.50
C ALA A 100 -11.61 5.02 -23.09
N ALA A 101 -10.58 5.26 -22.25
CA ALA A 101 -9.30 5.80 -22.68
C ALA A 101 -8.19 5.38 -21.68
N VAL A 102 -6.94 5.61 -22.08
CA VAL A 102 -5.75 5.40 -21.24
C VAL A 102 -4.96 6.69 -21.16
N VAL A 103 -4.60 7.14 -19.96
CA VAL A 103 -3.69 8.27 -19.76
C VAL A 103 -2.27 7.73 -19.54
N SER A 104 -1.34 8.06 -20.43
CA SER A 104 0.05 7.59 -20.36
C SER A 104 1.00 8.45 -21.19
N ASP A 105 2.25 8.57 -20.73
CA ASP A 105 3.36 9.11 -21.55
C ASP A 105 3.94 8.06 -22.50
N GLY A 106 3.70 6.77 -22.22
CA GLY A 106 4.19 5.65 -23.01
C GLY A 106 3.36 5.37 -24.25
N GLN A 107 3.97 4.71 -25.22
CA GLN A 107 3.33 4.14 -26.40
C GLN A 107 3.31 2.61 -26.25
N PHE A 108 2.14 1.99 -26.30
CA PHE A 108 1.94 0.54 -26.25
C PHE A 108 0.62 0.19 -26.94
N ASP A 109 0.43 -1.09 -27.24
CA ASP A 109 -0.82 -1.55 -27.81
C ASP A 109 -1.95 -1.49 -26.77
N ALA A 110 -2.97 -0.70 -27.05
CA ALA A 110 -4.12 -0.50 -26.16
C ALA A 110 -5.43 -0.60 -26.95
N PRO A 111 -6.48 -1.19 -26.36
CA PRO A 111 -7.80 -1.29 -27.00
C PRO A 111 -8.54 0.04 -27.08
N ALA A 112 -8.01 1.10 -26.46
CA ALA A 112 -8.61 2.43 -26.36
C ALA A 112 -7.55 3.52 -26.68
N ALA A 113 -8.02 4.74 -26.93
CA ALA A 113 -7.14 5.88 -27.22
C ALA A 113 -6.20 6.18 -26.06
N ILE A 114 -4.92 6.38 -26.35
CA ILE A 114 -3.92 6.83 -25.38
C ILE A 114 -3.89 8.36 -25.41
N TRP A 115 -4.13 8.98 -24.26
CA TRP A 115 -4.06 10.42 -24.05
C TRP A 115 -2.80 10.79 -23.29
N ARG A 116 -2.02 11.71 -23.84
CA ARG A 116 -0.81 12.19 -23.17
C ARG A 116 -1.14 13.22 -22.09
N PRO A 117 -0.59 13.10 -20.87
CA PRO A 117 -0.85 14.06 -19.79
C PRO A 117 -0.56 15.51 -20.18
N SER A 118 0.54 15.78 -20.91
CA SER A 118 0.91 17.12 -21.37
C SER A 118 -0.13 17.73 -22.31
N ASP A 119 -0.72 16.93 -23.22
CA ASP A 119 -1.76 17.38 -24.13
C ASP A 119 -3.06 17.66 -23.35
N LEU A 120 -3.41 16.78 -22.41
CA LEU A 120 -4.57 16.99 -21.54
C LEU A 120 -4.45 18.28 -20.73
N THR A 121 -3.29 18.53 -20.13
CA THR A 121 -3.02 19.76 -19.36
C THR A 121 -3.16 21.01 -20.24
N ARG A 122 -2.57 21.00 -21.44
CA ARG A 122 -2.65 22.12 -22.38
C ARG A 122 -4.08 22.41 -22.84
N GLU A 123 -4.81 21.37 -23.25
CA GLU A 123 -6.21 21.53 -23.72
C GLU A 123 -7.17 21.93 -22.59
N ALA A 124 -6.98 21.35 -21.39
CA ALA A 124 -7.79 21.68 -20.24
C ALA A 124 -7.58 23.14 -19.78
N ALA A 125 -6.40 23.72 -19.97
CA ALA A 125 -6.10 25.10 -19.59
C ALA A 125 -7.03 26.14 -20.24
N GLU A 126 -7.56 25.84 -21.44
CA GLU A 126 -8.49 26.69 -22.17
C GLU A 126 -9.94 26.62 -21.65
N LEU A 127 -10.23 25.72 -20.70
CA LEU A 127 -11.57 25.49 -20.18
C LEU A 127 -11.79 26.26 -18.87
N PRO A 128 -13.06 26.58 -18.55
CA PRO A 128 -13.37 27.28 -17.32
C PRO A 128 -13.17 26.36 -16.10
N PRO A 129 -12.74 26.90 -14.93
CA PRO A 129 -12.36 26.11 -13.77
C PRO A 129 -13.55 25.77 -12.85
N TYR A 130 -14.69 25.40 -13.39
CA TYR A 130 -15.81 24.94 -12.57
C TYR A 130 -16.05 23.43 -12.71
N ARG A 131 -16.46 22.82 -11.61
CA ARG A 131 -16.76 21.40 -11.56
C ARG A 131 -18.04 21.08 -12.36
N PRO A 132 -18.07 19.98 -13.13
CA PRO A 132 -19.32 19.46 -13.67
C PRO A 132 -20.34 19.23 -12.53
N ASP A 133 -21.59 19.70 -12.75
CA ASP A 133 -22.67 19.51 -11.78
C ASP A 133 -23.32 18.13 -12.01
N LEU A 134 -22.85 17.14 -11.26
CA LEU A 134 -23.30 15.74 -11.36
C LEU A 134 -23.61 15.18 -9.98
N LEU A 135 -24.69 14.45 -9.91
CA LEU A 135 -25.03 13.66 -8.73
C LEU A 135 -24.26 12.34 -8.77
N ILE A 136 -23.31 12.19 -7.85
CA ILE A 136 -22.51 10.98 -7.67
C ILE A 136 -22.81 10.41 -6.28
N ASP A 137 -23.28 9.16 -6.24
CA ASP A 137 -23.58 8.49 -4.98
C ASP A 137 -22.30 8.00 -4.28
N GLY A 138 -22.39 7.86 -2.97
CA GLY A 138 -21.27 7.33 -2.17
C GLY A 138 -20.95 5.87 -2.49
N ASP A 139 -21.94 5.11 -2.96
CA ASP A 139 -21.76 3.70 -3.32
C ASP A 139 -21.29 3.50 -4.77
N ASP A 140 -21.27 4.59 -5.58
CA ASP A 140 -20.70 4.52 -6.92
C ASP A 140 -19.22 4.15 -6.85
N PRO A 141 -18.71 3.33 -7.80
CA PRO A 141 -17.30 3.00 -7.88
C PRO A 141 -16.43 4.24 -8.16
N ALA A 142 -15.46 4.50 -7.29
CA ALA A 142 -14.45 5.55 -7.48
C ALA A 142 -13.16 5.03 -8.11
N GLY A 143 -12.83 3.74 -7.88
CA GLY A 143 -11.65 3.14 -8.47
C GLY A 143 -11.71 1.62 -8.55
N ILE A 144 -10.98 1.06 -9.50
CA ILE A 144 -10.72 -0.37 -9.63
C ILE A 144 -9.22 -0.58 -9.45
N ILE A 145 -8.84 -1.25 -8.37
CA ILE A 145 -7.44 -1.51 -8.04
C ILE A 145 -7.10 -2.96 -8.34
N TYR A 146 -6.22 -3.18 -9.31
CA TYR A 146 -5.79 -4.53 -9.67
C TYR A 146 -4.77 -5.07 -8.67
N THR A 147 -5.09 -6.25 -8.12
CA THR A 147 -4.24 -6.93 -7.13
C THR A 147 -3.61 -8.17 -7.75
N SER A 148 -2.33 -8.41 -7.46
CA SER A 148 -1.67 -9.66 -7.80
C SER A 148 -2.24 -10.77 -6.91
N GLY A 149 -3.23 -11.51 -7.42
CA GLY A 149 -3.75 -12.68 -6.74
C GLY A 149 -2.67 -13.77 -6.58
N THR A 150 -2.74 -14.54 -5.49
CA THR A 150 -1.83 -15.66 -5.24
C THR A 150 -2.03 -16.84 -6.22
N THR A 151 -3.11 -16.84 -6.99
CA THR A 151 -3.57 -17.98 -7.77
C THR A 151 -3.79 -17.71 -9.27
N GLY A 152 -3.18 -16.67 -9.85
CA GLY A 152 -3.34 -16.42 -11.29
C GLY A 152 -3.33 -14.93 -11.69
N LEU A 153 -4.14 -14.58 -12.68
CA LEU A 153 -4.25 -13.20 -13.19
C LEU A 153 -4.80 -12.25 -12.11
N SER A 154 -4.30 -11.00 -12.13
CA SER A 154 -4.75 -9.97 -11.20
C SER A 154 -6.25 -9.70 -11.32
N LYS A 155 -6.88 -9.40 -10.19
CA LYS A 155 -8.32 -9.09 -10.10
C LYS A 155 -8.50 -7.63 -9.72
N GLY A 156 -9.46 -6.96 -10.33
CA GLY A 156 -9.80 -5.58 -10.02
C GLY A 156 -10.71 -5.47 -8.78
N ALA A 157 -10.20 -5.01 -7.66
CA ALA A 157 -11.00 -4.70 -6.48
C ALA A 157 -11.76 -3.38 -6.69
N VAL A 158 -13.09 -3.41 -6.60
CA VAL A 158 -13.96 -2.23 -6.81
C VAL A 158 -14.13 -1.48 -5.49
N LEU A 159 -13.58 -0.28 -5.43
CA LEU A 159 -13.68 0.60 -4.27
C LEU A 159 -14.63 1.77 -4.58
N SER A 160 -15.61 1.96 -3.72
CA SER A 160 -16.57 3.06 -3.83
C SER A 160 -16.04 4.34 -3.19
N HIS A 161 -16.73 5.47 -3.46
CA HIS A 161 -16.49 6.73 -2.76
C HIS A 161 -16.62 6.56 -1.24
N ASN A 162 -17.62 5.79 -0.77
CA ASN A 162 -17.82 5.49 0.66
C ASN A 162 -16.64 4.72 1.27
N ASN A 163 -16.11 3.70 0.57
CA ASN A 163 -14.96 2.94 1.07
C ASN A 163 -13.76 3.84 1.33
N PHE A 164 -13.42 4.68 0.35
CA PHE A 164 -12.30 5.61 0.46
C PHE A 164 -12.55 6.70 1.52
N ALA A 165 -13.78 7.27 1.58
CA ALA A 165 -14.11 8.31 2.54
C ALA A 165 -14.05 7.79 3.99
N ALA A 166 -14.63 6.62 4.26
CA ALA A 166 -14.57 5.98 5.58
C ALA A 166 -13.13 5.74 6.02
N ASN A 167 -12.29 5.25 5.10
CA ASN A 167 -10.87 5.05 5.37
C ASN A 167 -10.15 6.37 5.69
N ALA A 168 -10.33 7.40 4.88
CA ALA A 168 -9.67 8.70 5.09
C ALA A 168 -10.07 9.32 6.44
N ILE A 169 -11.36 9.31 6.79
CA ILE A 169 -11.86 9.83 8.06
C ILE A 169 -11.25 9.07 9.24
N ASN A 170 -11.17 7.73 9.17
CA ASN A 170 -10.54 6.93 10.19
C ASN A 170 -9.08 7.29 10.40
N LEU A 171 -8.31 7.43 9.30
CA LEU A 171 -6.89 7.76 9.40
C LEU A 171 -6.66 9.18 9.93
N LEU A 172 -7.45 10.15 9.49
CA LEU A 172 -7.39 11.52 10.02
C LEU A 172 -7.61 11.54 11.53
N ALA A 173 -8.66 10.86 11.99
CA ALA A 173 -9.01 10.82 13.41
C ALA A 173 -7.99 10.02 14.25
N CYS A 174 -7.65 8.79 13.80
CA CYS A 174 -6.80 7.89 14.59
C CYS A 174 -5.33 8.28 14.57
N TRP A 175 -4.84 8.92 13.51
CA TRP A 175 -3.45 9.37 13.42
C TRP A 175 -3.31 10.89 13.65
N GLN A 176 -4.40 11.55 13.96
CA GLN A 176 -4.47 13.00 14.28
C GLN A 176 -3.86 13.86 13.16
N ILE A 177 -4.13 13.51 11.90
CA ILE A 177 -3.61 14.27 10.75
C ILE A 177 -4.40 15.55 10.59
N THR A 178 -3.69 16.68 10.52
CA THR A 178 -4.28 18.03 10.49
C THR A 178 -3.63 18.91 9.44
N ALA A 179 -4.21 20.09 9.22
CA ALA A 179 -3.66 21.09 8.29
C ALA A 179 -2.28 21.65 8.71
N ALA A 180 -1.86 21.43 9.96
CA ALA A 180 -0.54 21.83 10.44
C ALA A 180 0.58 20.88 10.01
N ASP A 181 0.21 19.71 9.50
CA ASP A 181 1.18 18.70 9.08
C ASP A 181 1.91 19.06 7.78
N ARG A 182 3.07 18.47 7.62
CA ARG A 182 3.88 18.48 6.41
C ARG A 182 4.12 17.03 6.00
N PHE A 183 3.54 16.62 4.90
CA PHE A 183 3.54 15.23 4.48
C PHE A 183 4.54 14.98 3.36
N LEU A 184 5.54 14.16 3.60
CA LEU A 184 6.46 13.67 2.55
C LEU A 184 5.91 12.35 2.00
N LEU A 185 5.46 12.35 0.74
CA LEU A 185 4.89 11.18 0.06
C LEU A 185 5.82 10.69 -1.05
N ALA A 186 6.41 9.50 -0.86
CA ALA A 186 7.30 8.85 -1.82
C ALA A 186 6.75 7.51 -2.35
N LEU A 187 5.61 7.07 -1.81
CA LEU A 187 4.95 5.84 -2.24
C LEU A 187 4.22 6.03 -3.57
N PRO A 188 4.13 4.99 -4.42
CA PRO A 188 3.51 5.11 -5.74
C PRO A 188 1.99 5.29 -5.66
N LEU A 189 1.47 6.33 -6.32
CA LEU A 189 0.05 6.70 -6.36
C LEU A 189 -0.85 5.67 -7.05
N PHE A 190 -0.28 4.75 -7.83
CA PHE A 190 -1.06 3.63 -8.39
C PHE A 190 -1.45 2.58 -7.35
N HIS A 191 -0.98 2.68 -6.12
CA HIS A 191 -1.29 1.76 -5.04
C HIS A 191 -2.12 2.43 -3.93
N VAL A 192 -3.07 1.70 -3.34
CA VAL A 192 -3.97 2.22 -2.29
C VAL A 192 -3.24 2.81 -1.09
N HIS A 193 -2.02 2.38 -0.79
CA HIS A 193 -1.22 2.92 0.31
C HIS A 193 -0.91 4.41 0.08
N ALA A 194 -0.53 4.81 -1.13
CA ALA A 194 -0.34 6.20 -1.45
C ALA A 194 -1.66 6.89 -1.83
N LEU A 195 -2.49 6.25 -2.68
CA LEU A 195 -3.74 6.83 -3.15
C LEU A 195 -4.76 6.97 -2.01
N GLY A 196 -5.21 5.84 -1.44
CA GLY A 196 -6.31 5.79 -0.47
C GLY A 196 -5.92 6.26 0.92
N ASN A 197 -4.65 6.12 1.34
CA ASN A 197 -4.22 6.55 2.66
C ASN A 197 -3.42 7.86 2.60
N GLY A 198 -2.51 8.02 1.65
CA GLY A 198 -1.68 9.21 1.54
C GLY A 198 -2.43 10.40 0.94
N LEU A 199 -2.83 10.29 -0.33
CA LEU A 199 -3.46 11.37 -1.09
C LEU A 199 -4.78 11.84 -0.45
N HIS A 200 -5.63 10.92 0.01
CA HIS A 200 -6.90 11.30 0.63
C HIS A 200 -6.71 11.98 1.98
N CYS A 201 -5.76 11.53 2.80
CA CYS A 201 -5.45 12.21 4.05
C CYS A 201 -4.92 13.62 3.80
N TRP A 202 -4.05 13.81 2.80
CA TRP A 202 -3.59 15.14 2.39
C TRP A 202 -4.73 16.04 1.97
N LEU A 203 -5.59 15.59 1.04
CA LEU A 203 -6.70 16.37 0.51
C LEU A 203 -7.74 16.73 1.59
N ALA A 204 -8.03 15.80 2.49
CA ALA A 204 -9.05 16.01 3.51
C ALA A 204 -8.55 16.81 4.72
N SER A 205 -7.25 16.71 5.07
CA SER A 205 -6.67 17.49 6.17
C SER A 205 -6.27 18.91 5.75
N GLY A 206 -6.00 19.12 4.46
CA GLY A 206 -5.46 20.38 3.96
C GLY A 206 -4.00 20.64 4.36
N CYS A 207 -3.24 19.61 4.72
CA CYS A 207 -1.82 19.76 5.05
C CYS A 207 -0.97 20.02 3.79
N ARG A 208 0.24 20.53 3.96
CA ARG A 208 1.19 20.70 2.85
C ARG A 208 1.84 19.35 2.54
N MET A 209 1.89 18.97 1.25
CA MET A 209 2.53 17.73 0.81
C MET A 209 3.71 18.04 -0.13
N ARG A 210 4.82 17.30 0.04
CA ARG A 210 5.82 17.16 -1.00
C ARG A 210 5.69 15.76 -1.57
N LEU A 211 5.37 15.69 -2.86
CA LEU A 211 5.31 14.43 -3.60
C LEU A 211 6.68 14.17 -4.25
N LEU A 212 7.18 12.96 -4.10
CA LEU A 212 8.38 12.53 -4.82
C LEU A 212 7.97 11.62 -5.99
N PRO A 213 8.67 11.71 -7.16
CA PRO A 213 8.45 10.78 -8.26
C PRO A 213 8.63 9.31 -7.84
N ARG A 214 9.60 9.07 -6.96
CA ARG A 214 9.89 7.80 -6.29
C ARG A 214 10.78 8.03 -5.07
N PHE A 215 10.89 7.02 -4.21
CA PHE A 215 11.88 7.03 -3.14
C PHE A 215 13.29 6.79 -3.72
N GLU A 216 14.20 7.73 -3.51
CA GLU A 216 15.62 7.62 -3.87
C GLU A 216 16.48 7.66 -2.60
N HIS A 217 17.07 6.52 -2.25
CA HIS A 217 17.80 6.35 -0.98
C HIS A 217 18.92 7.40 -0.79
N GLN A 218 19.75 7.62 -1.82
CA GLN A 218 20.89 8.55 -1.73
C GLN A 218 20.49 10.02 -1.54
N LYS A 219 19.25 10.38 -1.90
CA LYS A 219 18.73 11.74 -1.78
C LYS A 219 17.83 11.92 -0.56
N ALA A 220 17.39 10.80 0.05
CA ALA A 220 16.34 10.83 1.05
C ALA A 220 16.72 11.66 2.27
N GLU A 221 17.92 11.53 2.81
CA GLU A 221 18.39 12.32 3.96
C GLU A 221 18.27 13.82 3.69
N ALA A 222 18.79 14.30 2.56
CA ALA A 222 18.72 15.70 2.18
C ALA A 222 17.27 16.20 1.97
N VAL A 223 16.40 15.34 1.41
CA VAL A 223 14.97 15.68 1.22
C VAL A 223 14.24 15.84 2.56
N PHE A 224 14.51 14.97 3.54
CA PHE A 224 13.93 15.09 4.87
C PHE A 224 14.40 16.36 5.56
N LEU A 225 15.71 16.66 5.51
CA LEU A 225 16.29 17.86 6.12
C LEU A 225 15.84 19.15 5.46
N ASP A 226 15.60 19.16 4.14
CA ASP A 226 15.11 20.33 3.43
C ASP A 226 13.61 20.58 3.67
N PHE A 227 12.79 19.53 3.58
CA PHE A 227 11.34 19.67 3.68
C PHE A 227 10.82 19.75 5.11
N HIS A 228 11.53 19.19 6.11
CA HIS A 228 11.08 19.06 7.50
C HIS A 228 9.66 18.46 7.60
N PRO A 229 9.41 17.24 7.13
CA PRO A 229 8.09 16.62 7.23
C PRO A 229 7.71 16.31 8.67
N SER A 230 6.42 16.35 8.99
CA SER A 230 5.88 15.81 10.23
C SER A 230 5.31 14.39 10.06
N LEU A 231 4.98 14.02 8.81
CA LEU A 231 4.40 12.74 8.43
C LEU A 231 5.21 12.08 7.32
N PHE A 232 5.42 10.77 7.47
CA PHE A 232 6.01 9.93 6.43
C PHE A 232 5.38 8.54 6.43
N PHE A 233 4.89 8.11 5.25
CA PHE A 233 4.36 6.76 5.05
C PHE A 233 5.36 5.97 4.20
N GLY A 234 5.79 4.84 4.73
CA GLY A 234 6.76 3.97 4.09
C GLY A 234 6.34 2.51 4.09
N VAL A 235 7.19 1.70 3.47
CA VAL A 235 7.16 0.24 3.54
C VAL A 235 8.41 -0.23 4.27
N PRO A 236 8.46 -1.46 4.82
CA PRO A 236 9.60 -1.92 5.62
C PRO A 236 10.96 -1.73 4.95
N THR A 237 11.06 -1.98 3.64
CA THR A 237 12.30 -1.78 2.88
C THR A 237 12.78 -0.32 2.83
N ILE A 238 11.88 0.64 2.91
CA ILE A 238 12.26 2.05 3.04
C ILE A 238 12.83 2.30 4.43
N TYR A 239 12.21 1.79 5.49
CA TYR A 239 12.68 1.97 6.86
C TYR A 239 14.06 1.36 7.07
N VAL A 240 14.35 0.18 6.51
CA VAL A 240 15.72 -0.40 6.49
C VAL A 240 16.72 0.59 5.89
N ARG A 241 16.38 1.23 4.76
CA ARG A 241 17.26 2.22 4.11
C ARG A 241 17.40 3.53 4.89
N LEU A 242 16.39 3.94 5.66
CA LEU A 242 16.51 5.11 6.53
C LEU A 242 17.51 4.87 7.67
N LEU A 243 17.75 3.64 8.08
CA LEU A 243 18.79 3.30 9.07
C LEU A 243 20.20 3.63 8.59
N ASP A 244 20.43 3.83 7.30
CA ASP A 244 21.73 4.25 6.74
C ASP A 244 22.02 5.75 6.90
N PHE A 245 21.01 6.56 7.30
CA PHE A 245 21.22 8.00 7.53
C PHE A 245 22.29 8.25 8.58
N SER A 246 22.97 9.40 8.50
CA SER A 246 23.93 9.78 9.54
C SER A 246 23.25 9.88 10.91
N GLY A 247 23.98 9.60 11.98
CA GLY A 247 23.40 9.65 13.34
C GLY A 247 22.97 11.06 13.74
N GLU A 248 23.56 12.09 13.16
CA GLU A 248 23.20 13.50 13.35
C GLU A 248 21.87 13.77 12.64
N ALA A 249 21.78 13.47 11.34
CA ALA A 249 20.57 13.65 10.55
C ALA A 249 19.39 12.86 11.11
N ALA A 250 19.59 11.60 11.52
CA ALA A 250 18.54 10.79 12.10
C ALA A 250 17.94 11.43 13.38
N ARG A 251 18.78 11.99 14.26
CA ARG A 251 18.31 12.70 15.45
C ARG A 251 17.63 14.02 15.12
N GLU A 252 18.15 14.79 14.16
CA GLU A 252 17.54 16.03 13.70
C GLU A 252 16.15 15.76 13.09
N ILE A 253 16.07 14.79 12.18
CA ILE A 253 14.82 14.35 11.56
C ILE A 253 13.83 13.87 12.63
N GLY A 254 14.29 13.07 13.60
CA GLY A 254 13.47 12.67 14.75
C GLY A 254 12.91 13.85 15.54
N GLY A 255 13.62 14.97 15.60
CA GLY A 255 13.20 16.16 16.32
C GLY A 255 11.98 16.89 15.72
N PHE A 256 11.78 16.86 14.39
CA PHE A 256 10.64 17.51 13.75
C PHE A 256 9.56 16.54 13.24
N MET A 257 9.88 15.26 13.10
CA MET A 257 8.89 14.24 12.76
C MET A 257 7.96 13.96 13.93
N ARG A 258 6.68 13.70 13.65
CA ARG A 258 5.75 13.22 14.67
C ARG A 258 5.21 11.82 14.38
N LEU A 259 5.18 11.40 13.11
CA LEU A 259 4.59 10.11 12.75
C LEU A 259 5.29 9.48 11.54
N PHE A 260 5.83 8.29 11.77
CA PHE A 260 6.25 7.34 10.76
C PHE A 260 5.26 6.18 10.71
N VAL A 261 4.73 5.84 9.53
CA VAL A 261 3.75 4.75 9.33
C VAL A 261 4.31 3.70 8.40
N SER A 262 4.29 2.44 8.82
CA SER A 262 4.71 1.29 8.00
C SER A 262 3.55 0.38 7.67
N GLY A 263 3.58 -0.21 6.48
CA GLY A 263 2.64 -1.23 6.07
C GLY A 263 2.92 -1.80 4.68
N SER A 264 1.96 -2.52 4.12
CA SER A 264 2.02 -3.31 2.88
C SER A 264 2.88 -4.57 2.96
N ALA A 265 3.72 -4.71 3.98
CA ALA A 265 4.46 -5.92 4.36
C ALA A 265 4.69 -5.88 5.88
N PRO A 266 4.97 -7.03 6.52
CA PRO A 266 5.36 -7.06 7.93
C PRO A 266 6.65 -6.28 8.19
N LEU A 267 6.65 -5.49 9.26
CA LEU A 267 7.85 -4.78 9.72
C LEU A 267 8.63 -5.72 10.67
N PRO A 268 9.90 -6.06 10.37
CA PRO A 268 10.70 -6.85 11.31
C PRO A 268 10.85 -6.12 12.66
N ALA A 269 10.70 -6.83 13.76
CA ALA A 269 10.80 -6.26 15.11
C ALA A 269 12.14 -5.56 15.35
N GLN A 270 13.23 -6.16 14.87
CA GLN A 270 14.57 -5.56 14.98
C GLN A 270 14.67 -4.20 14.27
N VAL A 271 14.10 -4.08 13.04
CA VAL A 271 14.09 -2.80 12.30
C VAL A 271 13.35 -1.72 13.08
N LEU A 272 12.23 -2.07 13.73
CA LEU A 272 11.48 -1.13 14.57
C LEU A 272 12.31 -0.65 15.77
N GLU A 273 13.02 -1.57 16.45
CA GLU A 273 13.85 -1.24 17.60
C GLU A 273 15.08 -0.40 17.20
N ASP A 274 15.78 -0.77 16.12
CA ASP A 274 16.91 -0.01 15.58
C ASP A 274 16.47 1.41 15.17
N PHE A 275 15.31 1.52 14.53
CA PHE A 275 14.74 2.80 14.15
C PHE A 275 14.41 3.67 15.37
N ARG A 276 13.83 3.05 16.41
CA ARG A 276 13.56 3.75 17.67
C ARG A 276 14.84 4.29 18.32
N GLY A 277 15.88 3.47 18.37
CA GLY A 277 17.18 3.89 18.93
C GLY A 277 17.83 5.03 18.14
N ARG A 278 17.62 5.07 16.83
CA ARG A 278 18.31 6.01 15.92
C ARG A 278 17.56 7.32 15.73
N PHE A 279 16.23 7.27 15.55
CA PHE A 279 15.37 8.43 15.29
C PHE A 279 14.58 8.90 16.52
N GLY A 280 14.57 8.14 17.62
CA GLY A 280 13.75 8.44 18.79
C GLY A 280 12.25 8.18 18.60
N HIS A 281 11.84 7.54 17.49
CA HIS A 281 10.46 7.26 17.14
C HIS A 281 10.16 5.77 17.02
N THR A 282 9.06 5.32 17.58
CA THR A 282 8.49 4.01 17.29
C THR A 282 7.60 4.11 16.05
N ILE A 283 7.95 3.37 15.00
CA ILE A 283 7.15 3.32 13.78
C ILE A 283 5.75 2.78 14.10
N LEU A 284 4.71 3.39 13.53
CA LEU A 284 3.35 2.91 13.63
C LEU A 284 3.10 1.86 12.54
N GLU A 285 3.14 0.59 12.94
CA GLU A 285 2.78 -0.52 12.04
C GLU A 285 1.27 -0.66 11.97
N ARG A 286 0.76 -0.96 10.77
CA ARG A 286 -0.67 -1.09 10.49
C ARG A 286 -0.94 -2.15 9.43
N TYR A 287 -2.18 -2.64 9.36
CA TYR A 287 -2.63 -3.68 8.45
C TYR A 287 -3.77 -3.21 7.56
N GLY A 288 -3.64 -3.52 6.28
CA GLY A 288 -4.65 -3.28 5.25
C GLY A 288 -4.27 -3.93 3.94
N MET A 289 -5.21 -3.97 3.01
CA MET A 289 -5.04 -4.54 1.68
C MET A 289 -5.88 -3.77 0.67
N SER A 290 -5.71 -4.06 -0.63
CA SER A 290 -6.40 -3.30 -1.68
C SER A 290 -7.92 -3.39 -1.56
N GLU A 291 -8.42 -4.54 -1.15
CA GLU A 291 -9.85 -4.85 -1.02
C GLU A 291 -10.51 -4.15 0.18
N THR A 292 -9.74 -3.71 1.15
CA THR A 292 -10.30 -3.22 2.42
C THR A 292 -9.63 -1.94 2.92
N LEU A 293 -8.70 -1.37 2.15
CA LEU A 293 -7.93 -0.20 2.57
C LEU A 293 -7.26 -0.45 3.93
N MET A 294 -7.57 0.34 4.98
CA MET A 294 -6.97 0.20 6.30
C MET A 294 -7.95 -0.40 7.30
N ASN A 295 -7.50 -1.40 8.06
CA ASN A 295 -8.36 -2.17 8.96
C ASN A 295 -7.93 -2.11 10.41
N ILE A 296 -6.63 -2.28 10.66
CA ILE A 296 -6.04 -2.42 11.98
C ILE A 296 -4.80 -1.53 12.04
N SER A 297 -4.59 -0.85 13.15
CA SER A 297 -3.47 0.07 13.33
C SER A 297 -2.99 0.07 14.77
N ASN A 298 -1.68 0.14 14.98
CA ASN A 298 -1.16 0.54 16.28
C ASN A 298 -1.67 1.96 16.61
N PRO A 299 -1.86 2.30 17.89
CA PRO A 299 -2.38 3.60 18.29
C PRO A 299 -1.38 4.74 18.02
N TYR A 300 -1.90 5.92 17.71
CA TYR A 300 -1.09 7.14 17.62
C TYR A 300 -0.50 7.51 18.99
N SER A 301 -1.36 7.57 20.00
CA SER A 301 -0.98 7.76 21.40
C SER A 301 -1.18 6.44 22.15
N GLY A 302 -0.12 5.88 22.68
CA GLY A 302 -0.14 4.60 23.38
C GLY A 302 0.98 3.66 22.93
N GLU A 303 0.85 2.40 23.31
CA GLU A 303 1.86 1.37 23.03
C GLU A 303 1.81 0.93 21.56
N ARG A 304 2.93 1.07 20.86
CA ARG A 304 3.16 0.49 19.54
C ARG A 304 4.07 -0.72 19.70
N ARG A 305 3.52 -1.91 19.47
CA ARG A 305 4.20 -3.18 19.76
C ARG A 305 4.93 -3.69 18.54
N PRO A 306 6.22 -4.04 18.66
CA PRO A 306 6.93 -4.75 17.60
C PRO A 306 6.20 -6.03 17.20
N GLY A 307 6.09 -6.29 15.90
CA GLY A 307 5.41 -7.47 15.36
C GLY A 307 3.89 -7.47 15.42
N SER A 308 3.26 -6.50 16.11
CA SER A 308 1.81 -6.36 16.17
C SER A 308 1.30 -5.33 15.16
N ILE A 309 0.21 -5.66 14.50
CA ILE A 309 -0.51 -4.74 13.60
C ILE A 309 -1.46 -3.80 14.35
N GLY A 310 -1.65 -3.97 15.68
CA GLY A 310 -2.42 -3.07 16.53
C GLY A 310 -3.87 -3.51 16.78
N LEU A 311 -4.77 -2.54 16.80
CA LEU A 311 -6.19 -2.65 17.14
C LEU A 311 -7.07 -2.30 15.93
N PRO A 312 -8.30 -2.83 15.83
CA PRO A 312 -9.25 -2.47 14.77
C PRO A 312 -9.53 -0.96 14.74
N LEU A 313 -9.57 -0.38 13.55
CA LEU A 313 -10.00 1.01 13.36
C LEU A 313 -11.51 1.18 13.61
N PRO A 314 -11.99 2.38 13.93
CA PRO A 314 -13.41 2.64 14.14
C PRO A 314 -14.28 2.17 12.98
N GLY A 315 -15.39 1.50 13.30
CA GLY A 315 -16.31 0.95 12.30
C GLY A 315 -15.83 -0.31 11.57
N VAL A 316 -14.60 -0.77 11.84
CA VAL A 316 -14.07 -2.03 11.29
C VAL A 316 -14.27 -3.15 12.31
N SER A 317 -15.10 -4.11 11.94
CA SER A 317 -15.29 -5.34 12.70
C SER A 317 -14.28 -6.39 12.25
N VAL A 318 -13.59 -7.02 13.21
CA VAL A 318 -12.58 -8.05 12.97
C VAL A 318 -12.95 -9.29 13.77
N ARG A 319 -12.96 -10.45 13.11
CA ARG A 319 -13.03 -11.75 13.78
C ARG A 319 -11.96 -12.69 13.26
N ILE A 320 -11.62 -13.70 14.07
CA ILE A 320 -10.73 -14.77 13.67
C ILE A 320 -11.56 -16.06 13.58
N VAL A 321 -11.51 -16.72 12.44
CA VAL A 321 -12.17 -18.00 12.20
C VAL A 321 -11.13 -18.93 11.58
N ASP A 322 -10.85 -20.07 12.21
CA ASP A 322 -9.78 -21.00 11.78
C ASP A 322 -8.44 -20.29 11.57
N SER A 323 -8.06 -19.43 12.51
CA SER A 323 -6.90 -18.52 12.48
C SER A 323 -6.93 -17.44 11.38
N GLU A 324 -7.91 -17.42 10.48
CA GLU A 324 -8.04 -16.45 9.39
C GLU A 324 -8.74 -15.16 9.88
N ILE A 325 -8.15 -14.01 9.59
CA ILE A 325 -8.81 -12.71 9.79
C ILE A 325 -9.97 -12.58 8.80
N GLN A 326 -11.13 -12.27 9.33
CA GLN A 326 -12.29 -11.87 8.53
C GLN A 326 -12.74 -10.47 8.93
N LEU A 327 -13.09 -9.66 7.93
CA LEU A 327 -13.36 -8.24 8.07
C LEU A 327 -14.78 -7.88 7.64
N LYS A 328 -15.34 -6.88 8.33
CA LYS A 328 -16.59 -6.22 7.94
C LYS A 328 -16.50 -4.76 8.32
N GLY A 329 -16.86 -3.86 7.41
CA GLY A 329 -16.79 -2.43 7.67
C GLY A 329 -17.06 -1.58 6.43
N PRO A 330 -17.24 -0.27 6.59
CA PRO A 330 -17.53 0.63 5.48
C PRO A 330 -16.36 0.81 4.51
N ASN A 331 -15.15 0.43 4.90
CA ASN A 331 -13.93 0.44 4.09
C ASN A 331 -13.76 -0.83 3.24
N VAL A 332 -14.57 -1.86 3.46
CA VAL A 332 -14.50 -3.13 2.72
C VAL A 332 -15.17 -2.96 1.35
N PHE A 333 -14.48 -3.37 0.29
CA PHE A 333 -14.94 -3.30 -1.09
C PHE A 333 -16.24 -4.06 -1.34
N SER A 334 -16.94 -3.73 -2.43
CA SER A 334 -18.17 -4.43 -2.80
C SER A 334 -17.94 -5.76 -3.51
N GLY A 335 -16.77 -5.96 -4.10
CA GLY A 335 -16.38 -7.18 -4.83
C GLY A 335 -15.35 -6.93 -5.91
N TYR A 336 -15.06 -7.98 -6.67
CA TYR A 336 -14.13 -7.93 -7.80
C TYR A 336 -14.86 -7.60 -9.10
N TRP A 337 -14.27 -6.70 -9.88
CA TRP A 337 -14.82 -6.26 -11.18
C TRP A 337 -15.09 -7.46 -12.09
N ARG A 338 -16.37 -7.61 -12.52
CA ARG A 338 -16.83 -8.68 -13.42
C ARG A 338 -16.43 -10.11 -12.99
N ARG A 339 -16.28 -10.33 -11.69
CA ARG A 339 -15.85 -11.63 -11.14
C ARG A 339 -16.74 -12.02 -9.96
N ASP A 340 -18.02 -12.30 -10.27
CA ASP A 340 -19.03 -12.69 -9.26
C ASP A 340 -18.65 -13.99 -8.54
N ASP A 341 -18.00 -14.92 -9.23
CA ASP A 341 -17.48 -16.16 -8.67
C ASP A 341 -16.44 -15.89 -7.56
N ALA A 342 -15.44 -15.05 -7.88
CA ALA A 342 -14.41 -14.65 -6.95
C ALA A 342 -14.96 -13.82 -5.79
N THR A 343 -15.92 -12.94 -6.08
CA THR A 343 -16.61 -12.13 -5.06
C THR A 343 -17.36 -13.04 -4.08
N ARG A 344 -18.19 -13.96 -4.56
CA ARG A 344 -18.88 -14.92 -3.69
C ARG A 344 -17.94 -15.78 -2.86
N ALA A 345 -16.82 -16.23 -3.43
CA ALA A 345 -15.81 -17.00 -2.71
C ALA A 345 -15.07 -16.19 -1.63
N ALA A 346 -14.98 -14.88 -1.81
CA ALA A 346 -14.29 -13.98 -0.88
C ALA A 346 -15.12 -13.61 0.36
N PHE A 347 -16.45 -13.83 0.34
CA PHE A 347 -17.33 -13.46 1.44
C PHE A 347 -18.03 -14.69 2.04
N VAL A 348 -18.20 -14.67 3.36
CA VAL A 348 -18.99 -15.66 4.13
C VAL A 348 -19.84 -14.89 5.14
N ASP A 349 -21.16 -14.99 5.03
CA ASP A 349 -22.14 -14.31 5.91
C ASP A 349 -21.89 -12.79 6.02
N GLY A 350 -21.50 -12.17 4.92
CA GLY A 350 -21.17 -10.73 4.85
C GLY A 350 -19.83 -10.34 5.46
N TRP A 351 -18.97 -11.32 5.78
CA TRP A 351 -17.59 -11.11 6.22
C TRP A 351 -16.62 -11.41 5.09
N PHE A 352 -15.75 -10.47 4.80
CA PHE A 352 -14.67 -10.64 3.83
C PHE A 352 -13.54 -11.51 4.42
N ARG A 353 -13.15 -12.53 3.69
CA ARG A 353 -12.06 -13.46 4.01
C ARG A 353 -10.76 -12.90 3.46
N THR A 354 -9.83 -12.56 4.34
CA THR A 354 -8.58 -11.92 3.91
C THR A 354 -7.54 -12.89 3.37
N GLY A 355 -7.62 -14.16 3.76
CA GLY A 355 -6.57 -15.15 3.56
C GLY A 355 -5.34 -14.92 4.43
N ASP A 356 -5.34 -13.92 5.31
CA ASP A 356 -4.27 -13.66 6.26
C ASP A 356 -4.58 -14.32 7.61
N LEU A 357 -3.58 -14.97 8.19
CA LEU A 357 -3.69 -15.69 9.46
C LEU A 357 -3.14 -14.80 10.58
N ALA A 358 -3.84 -14.78 11.72
CA ALA A 358 -3.45 -13.97 12.86
C ALA A 358 -3.89 -14.57 14.19
N GLU A 359 -3.28 -14.07 15.25
CA GLU A 359 -3.67 -14.25 16.63
C GLU A 359 -4.13 -12.94 17.25
N ARG A 360 -5.02 -13.03 18.24
CA ARG A 360 -5.48 -11.90 19.03
C ARG A 360 -5.06 -12.10 20.46
N ALA A 361 -4.29 -11.15 20.99
CA ALA A 361 -3.93 -11.13 22.41
C ALA A 361 -5.15 -10.82 23.30
N PRO A 362 -5.11 -11.18 24.61
CA PRO A 362 -6.20 -10.92 25.55
C PRO A 362 -6.59 -9.46 25.67
N ASP A 363 -5.65 -8.56 25.48
CA ASP A 363 -5.85 -7.10 25.51
C ASP A 363 -6.29 -6.50 24.15
N GLY A 364 -6.51 -7.35 23.15
CA GLY A 364 -7.12 -6.98 21.88
C GLY A 364 -6.17 -6.72 20.73
N TYR A 365 -4.85 -6.69 20.94
CA TYR A 365 -3.88 -6.52 19.86
C TYR A 365 -3.83 -7.74 18.95
N TYR A 366 -3.64 -7.49 17.65
CA TYR A 366 -3.51 -8.52 16.62
C TYR A 366 -2.08 -8.67 16.16
N THR A 367 -1.64 -9.91 15.93
CA THR A 367 -0.34 -10.26 15.33
C THR A 367 -0.58 -11.14 14.11
N LEU A 368 0.02 -10.78 12.96
CA LEU A 368 -0.07 -11.61 11.76
C LEU A 368 0.88 -12.80 11.87
N CYS A 369 0.35 -14.00 11.63
CA CYS A 369 1.12 -15.25 11.59
C CYS A 369 1.58 -15.63 10.18
N GLY A 370 0.94 -15.08 9.13
CA GLY A 370 1.27 -15.35 7.73
C GLY A 370 0.06 -15.37 6.82
N ARG A 371 0.24 -15.95 5.64
CA ARG A 371 -0.84 -16.18 4.69
C ARG A 371 -1.31 -17.63 4.73
N LYS A 372 -2.60 -17.84 4.55
CA LYS A 372 -3.17 -19.18 4.46
C LYS A 372 -2.61 -19.97 3.26
N SER A 373 -2.33 -19.27 2.16
CA SER A 373 -1.67 -19.85 0.98
C SER A 373 -0.23 -20.26 1.20
N ASP A 374 0.43 -19.69 2.21
CA ASP A 374 1.84 -19.91 2.50
C ASP A 374 2.04 -20.88 3.69
N LEU A 375 0.94 -21.31 4.32
CA LEU A 375 0.96 -22.25 5.43
C LEU A 375 1.55 -23.59 4.97
N ILE A 376 2.57 -24.06 5.65
CA ILE A 376 3.24 -25.33 5.37
C ILE A 376 2.61 -26.41 6.25
N ILE A 377 2.10 -27.48 5.65
CA ILE A 377 1.51 -28.60 6.37
C ILE A 377 2.49 -29.77 6.35
N SER A 378 3.24 -29.94 7.44
CA SER A 378 4.27 -30.96 7.57
C SER A 378 3.91 -32.05 8.56
N GLY A 379 3.63 -33.26 8.09
CA GLY A 379 3.28 -34.40 8.96
C GLY A 379 2.10 -34.12 9.90
N GLY A 380 1.12 -33.33 9.42
CA GLY A 380 -0.06 -32.92 10.19
C GLY A 380 0.13 -31.69 11.09
N PHE A 381 1.32 -31.11 11.12
CA PHE A 381 1.59 -29.86 11.85
C PHE A 381 1.48 -28.65 10.93
N ASN A 382 0.82 -27.60 11.41
CA ASN A 382 0.80 -26.30 10.76
C ASN A 382 2.08 -25.53 11.11
N ILE A 383 2.86 -25.17 10.09
CA ILE A 383 4.07 -24.36 10.22
C ILE A 383 3.81 -23.02 9.55
N TYR A 384 3.93 -21.96 10.33
CA TYR A 384 3.82 -20.59 9.83
C TYR A 384 5.22 -20.09 9.41
N PRO A 385 5.47 -19.87 8.12
CA PRO A 385 6.78 -19.43 7.62
C PRO A 385 7.34 -18.22 8.35
N ARG A 386 6.46 -17.27 8.70
CA ARG A 386 6.84 -16.03 9.37
C ARG A 386 7.57 -16.26 10.71
N GLU A 387 7.15 -17.22 11.48
CA GLU A 387 7.80 -17.54 12.76
C GLU A 387 9.27 -17.94 12.57
N ILE A 388 9.53 -18.72 11.52
CA ILE A 388 10.90 -19.13 11.17
C ILE A 388 11.68 -17.94 10.58
N GLU A 389 11.03 -17.14 9.71
CA GLU A 389 11.63 -15.94 9.11
C GLU A 389 12.04 -14.92 10.18
N GLU A 390 11.19 -14.68 11.18
CA GLU A 390 11.50 -13.78 12.31
C GLU A 390 12.68 -14.30 13.11
N PHE A 391 12.71 -15.58 13.45
CA PHE A 391 13.87 -16.19 14.14
C PHE A 391 15.17 -16.06 13.35
N LEU A 392 15.12 -16.25 12.02
CA LEU A 392 16.29 -16.10 11.17
C LEU A 392 16.75 -14.63 11.10
N LEU A 393 15.83 -13.68 11.10
CA LEU A 393 16.14 -12.24 11.10
C LEU A 393 16.70 -11.73 12.43
N GLU A 394 16.53 -12.46 13.54
CA GLU A 394 17.17 -12.18 14.83
C GLU A 394 18.68 -12.49 14.81
N GLN A 395 19.16 -13.22 13.80
CA GLN A 395 20.58 -13.54 13.67
C GLN A 395 21.34 -12.37 13.02
N ASP A 396 22.38 -11.90 13.65
CA ASP A 396 23.16 -10.71 13.22
C ASP A 396 23.66 -10.81 11.77
N GLU A 397 23.98 -12.00 11.31
CA GLU A 397 24.52 -12.27 9.99
C GLU A 397 23.44 -12.32 8.88
N VAL A 398 22.17 -12.41 9.24
CA VAL A 398 21.05 -12.50 8.28
C VAL A 398 20.52 -11.10 7.96
N ALA A 399 20.50 -10.76 6.68
CA ALA A 399 19.89 -9.52 6.19
C ALA A 399 18.42 -9.70 5.85
N GLU A 400 18.08 -10.81 5.15
CA GLU A 400 16.72 -11.12 4.73
C GLU A 400 16.49 -12.63 4.81
N ALA A 401 15.25 -13.02 5.08
CA ALA A 401 14.84 -14.42 5.10
C ALA A 401 13.46 -14.60 4.47
N ALA A 402 13.27 -15.71 3.75
CA ALA A 402 11.99 -16.19 3.27
C ALA A 402 11.90 -17.69 3.42
N VAL A 403 10.78 -18.19 3.93
CA VAL A 403 10.54 -19.62 4.12
C VAL A 403 9.35 -20.06 3.28
N VAL A 404 9.51 -21.18 2.58
CA VAL A 404 8.48 -21.80 1.74
C VAL A 404 8.33 -23.28 2.03
N GLY A 405 7.17 -23.85 1.71
CA GLY A 405 6.95 -25.27 1.70
C GLY A 405 7.58 -25.92 0.47
N ALA A 406 8.32 -26.98 0.70
CA ALA A 406 8.77 -27.88 -0.36
C ALA A 406 8.06 -29.23 -0.22
N SER A 407 7.73 -29.86 -1.35
CA SER A 407 7.07 -31.17 -1.35
C SER A 407 7.99 -32.23 -0.73
N ASP A 408 7.45 -33.02 0.18
CA ASP A 408 8.12 -34.16 0.85
C ASP A 408 7.24 -35.40 0.76
N PRO A 409 7.76 -36.55 0.31
CA PRO A 409 6.94 -37.74 0.08
C PRO A 409 6.40 -38.38 1.39
N VAL A 410 6.99 -38.05 2.55
CA VAL A 410 6.60 -38.63 3.84
C VAL A 410 5.73 -37.66 4.64
N ARG A 411 6.05 -36.38 4.60
CA ARG A 411 5.43 -35.34 5.42
C ARG A 411 4.41 -34.47 4.68
N GLY A 412 4.27 -34.63 3.36
CA GLY A 412 3.50 -33.75 2.49
C GLY A 412 4.33 -32.52 2.10
N GLU A 413 4.65 -31.67 3.07
CA GLU A 413 5.52 -30.53 2.89
C GLU A 413 6.57 -30.45 4.01
N VAL A 414 7.69 -29.76 3.72
CA VAL A 414 8.70 -29.40 4.71
C VAL A 414 9.14 -27.94 4.51
N PRO A 415 9.50 -27.21 5.57
CA PRO A 415 9.99 -25.84 5.44
C PRO A 415 11.38 -25.82 4.81
N VAL A 416 11.60 -24.85 3.91
CA VAL A 416 12.89 -24.55 3.27
C VAL A 416 13.12 -23.05 3.37
N ALA A 417 14.32 -22.66 3.81
CA ALA A 417 14.68 -21.26 4.01
C ALA A 417 15.59 -20.73 2.88
N TYR A 418 15.27 -19.52 2.42
CA TYR A 418 16.12 -18.70 1.56
C TYR A 418 16.62 -17.52 2.36
N VAL A 419 17.94 -17.32 2.42
CA VAL A 419 18.56 -16.28 3.24
C VAL A 419 19.50 -15.39 2.43
N VAL A 420 19.44 -14.10 2.70
CA VAL A 420 20.43 -13.11 2.27
C VAL A 420 21.32 -12.82 3.47
N LEU A 421 22.62 -13.05 3.35
CA LEU A 421 23.56 -12.89 4.45
C LEU A 421 24.30 -11.55 4.35
N LYS A 422 24.52 -10.87 5.48
CA LYS A 422 25.36 -9.67 5.63
C LYS A 422 26.84 -10.03 5.64
N THR A 423 27.16 -11.18 6.24
CA THR A 423 28.49 -11.70 6.40
C THR A 423 28.57 -13.17 6.01
N SER A 424 29.77 -13.73 5.92
CA SER A 424 29.93 -15.15 5.62
C SER A 424 29.52 -15.99 6.84
N LEU A 425 28.44 -16.74 6.70
CA LEU A 425 27.97 -17.72 7.68
C LEU A 425 27.67 -19.04 6.96
N ASP A 426 27.99 -20.17 7.57
CA ASP A 426 27.61 -21.48 7.05
C ASP A 426 26.11 -21.75 7.33
N CYS A 427 25.40 -22.24 6.34
CA CYS A 427 24.01 -22.65 6.51
C CYS A 427 23.83 -23.75 7.58
N ALA A 428 24.84 -24.61 7.78
CA ALA A 428 24.84 -25.61 8.84
C ALA A 428 24.81 -24.97 10.25
N GLU A 429 25.39 -23.81 10.42
CA GLU A 429 25.34 -23.07 11.68
C GLU A 429 23.96 -22.49 11.94
N LEU A 430 23.31 -21.93 10.90
CA LEU A 430 21.90 -21.48 10.99
C LEU A 430 20.98 -22.65 11.37
N GLU A 431 21.18 -23.81 10.76
CA GLU A 431 20.42 -25.01 11.09
C GLU A 431 20.61 -25.42 12.56
N ALA A 432 21.85 -25.38 13.06
CA ALA A 432 22.16 -25.70 14.46
C ALA A 432 21.43 -24.74 15.42
N ARG A 433 21.46 -23.43 15.14
CA ARG A 433 20.73 -22.42 15.92
C ARG A 433 19.21 -22.63 15.88
N CYS A 434 18.66 -23.03 14.72
CA CYS A 434 17.25 -23.41 14.60
C CYS A 434 16.92 -24.62 15.48
N ARG A 435 17.81 -25.62 15.54
CA ARG A 435 17.61 -26.82 16.36
C ARG A 435 17.56 -26.53 17.87
N GLU A 436 18.26 -25.50 18.31
CA GLU A 436 18.29 -25.10 19.72
C GLU A 436 17.03 -24.34 20.15
N LYS A 437 16.38 -23.62 19.25
CA LYS A 437 15.32 -22.65 19.57
C LYS A 437 13.95 -23.00 19.02
N LEU A 438 13.88 -23.71 17.89
CA LEU A 438 12.63 -24.03 17.24
C LEU A 438 12.22 -25.50 17.48
N ALA A 439 10.91 -25.74 17.49
CA ALA A 439 10.40 -27.11 17.52
C ALA A 439 10.89 -27.91 16.29
N SER A 440 11.18 -29.18 16.47
CA SER A 440 11.86 -30.02 15.46
C SER A 440 11.16 -30.06 14.09
N PHE A 441 9.82 -29.91 14.06
CA PHE A 441 9.05 -29.89 12.81
C PHE A 441 9.12 -28.53 12.08
N LYS A 442 9.54 -27.46 12.76
CA LYS A 442 9.71 -26.10 12.21
C LYS A 442 11.10 -25.86 11.61
N ILE A 443 12.06 -26.72 11.88
CA ILE A 443 13.43 -26.55 11.40
C ILE A 443 13.47 -26.70 9.89
N PRO A 444 13.98 -25.70 9.13
CA PRO A 444 14.12 -25.83 7.70
C PRO A 444 14.98 -27.03 7.29
N ARG A 445 14.49 -27.79 6.32
CA ARG A 445 15.21 -28.98 5.79
C ARG A 445 16.35 -28.61 4.86
N ALA A 446 16.31 -27.41 4.31
CA ALA A 446 17.38 -26.85 3.51
C ALA A 446 17.46 -25.33 3.71
N PHE A 447 18.69 -24.82 3.60
CA PHE A 447 18.98 -23.39 3.60
C PHE A 447 19.65 -23.03 2.28
N HIS A 448 19.06 -22.09 1.54
CA HIS A 448 19.58 -21.60 0.28
C HIS A 448 20.05 -20.15 0.44
N ARG A 449 21.33 -19.93 0.22
CA ARG A 449 21.87 -18.57 0.16
C ARG A 449 21.55 -17.96 -1.20
N ILE A 450 21.00 -16.75 -1.20
CA ILE A 450 20.72 -15.98 -2.40
C ILE A 450 21.21 -14.53 -2.22
N GLU A 451 21.43 -13.83 -3.33
CA GLU A 451 21.93 -12.45 -3.29
C GLU A 451 20.83 -11.46 -2.89
N GLN A 452 19.59 -11.71 -3.33
CA GLN A 452 18.42 -10.88 -3.00
C GLN A 452 17.13 -11.67 -3.11
N LEU A 453 16.15 -11.33 -2.27
CA LEU A 453 14.79 -11.87 -2.37
C LEU A 453 14.01 -11.15 -3.47
N PRO A 454 13.24 -11.87 -4.32
CA PRO A 454 12.40 -11.25 -5.34
C PRO A 454 11.28 -10.44 -4.69
N ARG A 455 11.07 -9.20 -5.15
CA ARG A 455 10.10 -8.27 -4.58
C ARG A 455 9.24 -7.61 -5.64
N ASN A 456 8.02 -7.25 -5.28
CA ASN A 456 7.16 -6.41 -6.11
C ASN A 456 7.47 -4.91 -5.90
N ALA A 457 6.76 -4.03 -6.64
CA ALA A 457 6.91 -2.57 -6.56
C ALA A 457 6.75 -1.98 -5.15
N MET A 458 6.01 -2.68 -4.27
CA MET A 458 5.79 -2.28 -2.88
C MET A 458 6.78 -2.93 -1.91
N GLY A 459 7.85 -3.53 -2.41
CA GLY A 459 8.86 -4.19 -1.59
C GLY A 459 8.42 -5.51 -0.97
N LYS A 460 7.22 -6.04 -1.29
CA LYS A 460 6.73 -7.32 -0.78
C LYS A 460 7.43 -8.48 -1.47
N ILE A 461 7.95 -9.42 -0.67
CA ILE A 461 8.60 -10.64 -1.16
C ILE A 461 7.60 -11.47 -1.99
N GLN A 462 8.03 -11.89 -3.18
CA GLN A 462 7.28 -12.76 -4.09
C GLN A 462 7.82 -14.19 -3.99
N LYS A 463 7.35 -14.94 -2.98
CA LYS A 463 7.82 -16.31 -2.68
C LYS A 463 7.72 -17.27 -3.86
N HIS A 464 6.73 -17.10 -4.73
CA HIS A 464 6.55 -17.92 -5.93
C HIS A 464 7.62 -17.72 -7.01
N LEU A 465 8.44 -16.67 -6.90
CA LEU A 465 9.57 -16.41 -7.79
C LEU A 465 10.91 -16.88 -7.21
N LEU A 466 10.91 -17.47 -6.03
CA LEU A 466 12.12 -18.09 -5.46
C LEU A 466 12.56 -19.27 -6.33
N PRO A 467 13.89 -19.54 -6.41
CA PRO A 467 14.40 -20.69 -7.12
C PRO A 467 13.73 -21.99 -6.63
N PRO A 468 13.43 -22.94 -7.52
CA PRO A 468 12.82 -24.20 -7.09
C PRO A 468 13.76 -24.96 -6.15
N VAL A 469 13.19 -25.57 -5.12
CA VAL A 469 13.90 -26.48 -4.23
C VAL A 469 14.28 -27.71 -5.06
N ARG A 470 15.59 -27.97 -5.21
CA ARG A 470 16.12 -29.13 -5.92
C ARG A 470 16.29 -30.31 -4.98
#